data_0c1dd4a399ba1c4968154c2e820f854a
#
_entry.id   0c1dd4a399ba1c4968154c2e820f854a
#
_cell.length_a   1.000
_cell.length_b   1.000
_cell.length_c   1.000
_cell.angle_alpha   90.00
_cell.angle_beta   90.00
_cell.angle_gamma   90.00
#
_symmetry.space_group_name_H-M   'P 1'
#
loop_
_entity.id
_entity.type
_entity.pdbx_description
1 polymer ?
#
loop_
_entity_poly.entity_id
_entity_poly.type
_entity_poly.pdbx_seq_one_letter_code
_entity_poly.pdbx_strand_id
1 'polypeptide(L)'
;MKPLHTGFAVALGLVALAGGCGGSAADVAPTTTATDTAAVIEKPFLDGYGGQSLAELLAMTDTYRTDSVVLAVEGALLQKANADLSAPERVVLAVEALEREVNNGGYNQFFLNEPSYAHQIGAALNEIGCPETARITEDALAVLGLRPDWTDEQISVAAADMTDDQMAKLEPFDDAFFAYPDPIADRLLAFIRANAAEIRL
;
A
#
# COMPACT_ATOMS: atom_id res chain seq x y z
N MET A 1 -3.75 -28.49 21.51
CA MET A 1 -2.39 -28.90 21.97
C MET A 1 -1.41 -27.90 21.33
N LYS A 2 -0.75 -27.07 22.14
CA LYS A 2 0.32 -26.16 21.69
C LYS A 2 1.65 -26.90 21.57
N PRO A 3 2.59 -26.44 20.72
CA PRO A 3 4.00 -26.35 21.13
C PRO A 3 4.58 -24.94 20.91
N LEU A 4 5.15 -24.56 21.89
CA LEU A 4 6.41 -24.06 22.42
C LEU A 4 7.34 -23.33 21.43
N HIS A 5 7.61 -22.07 21.80
CA HIS A 5 8.70 -21.24 21.31
C HIS A 5 10.07 -21.82 21.71
N THR A 6 11.02 -21.77 20.77
CA THR A 6 12.43 -21.94 21.10
C THR A 6 13.18 -20.70 20.64
N GLY A 7 13.64 -19.91 21.62
CA GLY A 7 14.50 -18.75 21.37
C GLY A 7 15.92 -19.18 21.04
N PHE A 8 16.54 -18.46 20.11
CA PHE A 8 17.97 -18.57 19.83
C PHE A 8 18.68 -17.32 20.38
N ALA A 9 19.48 -17.55 21.43
CA ALA A 9 20.41 -16.57 21.97
C ALA A 9 21.74 -16.69 21.21
N VAL A 10 22.25 -15.60 20.68
CA VAL A 10 23.60 -15.51 20.10
C VAL A 10 24.51 -14.84 21.12
N ALA A 11 25.51 -15.57 21.56
CA ALA A 11 26.53 -15.14 22.51
C ALA A 11 27.58 -14.27 21.86
N LEU A 12 27.91 -13.16 22.51
CA LEU A 12 29.08 -12.29 22.23
C LEU A 12 30.37 -13.02 22.61
N GLY A 13 31.25 -13.17 21.65
CA GLY A 13 32.66 -13.58 21.88
C GLY A 13 33.57 -12.37 21.86
N LEU A 14 34.12 -12.02 23.01
CA LEU A 14 35.15 -11.01 23.23
C LEU A 14 36.53 -11.66 23.07
N VAL A 15 37.37 -11.22 22.13
CA VAL A 15 38.81 -11.55 22.08
C VAL A 15 39.61 -10.28 22.18
N ALA A 16 40.30 -10.11 23.30
CA ALA A 16 41.31 -9.11 23.53
C ALA A 16 42.69 -9.71 23.18
N LEU A 17 43.49 -8.99 22.38
CA LEU A 17 44.94 -9.22 22.28
C LEU A 17 45.65 -7.89 22.29
N ALA A 18 46.52 -7.73 23.29
CA ALA A 18 47.37 -6.58 23.51
C ALA A 18 48.73 -6.77 22.82
N GLY A 19 49.36 -5.68 22.45
CA GLY A 19 50.77 -5.57 22.04
C GLY A 19 50.94 -4.35 21.12
N GLY A 20 51.60 -3.45 21.40
CA GLY A 20 52.56 -2.64 22.04
C GLY A 20 53.52 -1.98 21.05
N CYS A 21 53.84 -0.70 21.35
CA CYS A 21 54.96 0.12 20.93
C CYS A 21 54.85 1.09 19.73
N GLY A 22 54.72 2.38 20.04
CA GLY A 22 55.77 3.37 19.77
C GLY A 22 55.66 4.14 18.44
N GLY A 23 55.26 5.42 18.51
CA GLY A 23 55.44 6.34 17.38
C GLY A 23 54.75 7.70 17.61
N SER A 24 55.58 8.70 17.85
CA SER A 24 55.31 10.11 18.15
C SER A 24 54.30 10.84 17.30
N ALA A 25 53.47 11.61 18.01
CA ALA A 25 52.80 12.89 17.73
C ALA A 25 52.72 13.42 16.29
N ALA A 26 51.48 13.56 15.82
CA ALA A 26 51.00 14.78 15.19
C ALA A 26 49.52 14.93 15.60
N ASP A 27 49.25 16.01 16.32
CA ASP A 27 47.95 16.41 16.81
C ASP A 27 47.06 16.85 15.61
N VAL A 28 46.30 15.95 15.07
CA VAL A 28 45.22 16.26 14.12
C VAL A 28 43.91 16.12 14.90
N ALA A 29 43.38 17.24 15.29
CA ALA A 29 42.05 17.32 15.85
C ALA A 29 41.04 16.61 14.92
N PRO A 30 40.20 15.69 15.43
CA PRO A 30 39.14 15.11 14.63
C PRO A 30 38.10 16.20 14.36
N THR A 31 38.04 16.64 13.10
CA THR A 31 36.91 17.41 12.63
C THR A 31 35.68 16.46 12.69
N THR A 32 34.96 16.56 13.79
CA THR A 32 33.66 15.90 13.94
C THR A 32 32.70 16.58 12.97
N THR A 33 32.58 16.05 11.78
CA THR A 33 31.48 16.37 10.89
C THR A 33 30.23 15.81 11.59
N ALA A 34 29.53 16.65 12.32
CA ALA A 34 28.20 16.35 12.80
C ALA A 34 27.33 16.18 11.54
N THR A 35 27.11 14.93 11.13
CA THR A 35 26.04 14.60 10.20
C THR A 35 24.76 14.88 10.96
N ASP A 36 24.20 16.05 10.69
CA ASP A 36 22.85 16.44 11.17
C ASP A 36 21.87 15.49 10.49
N THR A 37 21.70 14.32 11.08
CA THR A 37 20.61 13.42 10.75
C THR A 37 19.38 14.02 11.41
N ALA A 38 18.75 14.98 10.72
CA ALA A 38 17.45 15.43 11.10
C ALA A 38 16.56 14.19 11.24
N ALA A 39 16.14 13.86 12.45
CA ALA A 39 15.22 12.76 12.71
C ALA A 39 13.98 13.05 11.86
N VAL A 40 13.70 12.20 10.88
CA VAL A 40 12.46 12.24 10.11
C VAL A 40 11.36 11.97 11.13
N ILE A 41 10.66 13.01 11.56
CA ILE A 41 9.49 12.88 12.44
C ILE A 41 8.42 12.22 11.56
N GLU A 42 8.20 10.94 11.78
CA GLU A 42 7.16 10.19 11.09
C GLU A 42 5.79 10.79 11.48
N LYS A 43 5.00 11.20 10.48
CA LYS A 43 3.67 11.75 10.70
C LYS A 43 2.76 10.70 11.34
N PRO A 44 1.89 11.08 12.29
CA PRO A 44 0.95 10.16 12.90
C PRO A 44 -0.09 9.66 11.88
N PHE A 45 -0.70 8.53 12.19
CA PHE A 45 -1.84 7.99 11.47
C PHE A 45 -3.12 8.73 11.88
N LEU A 46 -4.01 9.04 10.93
CA LEU A 46 -5.33 9.61 11.18
C LEU A 46 -6.31 8.47 11.49
N ASP A 47 -7.04 8.54 12.58
CA ASP A 47 -7.96 7.47 13.04
C ASP A 47 -9.23 7.27 12.18
N GLY A 48 -9.25 7.83 10.96
CA GLY A 48 -10.33 7.66 10.00
C GLY A 48 -11.21 8.90 9.83
N TYR A 49 -12.36 8.71 9.15
CA TYR A 49 -13.31 9.78 8.85
C TYR A 49 -14.17 10.13 10.08
N GLY A 50 -14.15 11.37 10.49
CA GLY A 50 -14.92 11.90 11.62
C GLY A 50 -15.93 13.00 11.23
N GLY A 51 -16.38 13.05 9.96
CA GLY A 51 -17.32 14.06 9.49
C GLY A 51 -16.69 15.32 8.89
N GLN A 52 -15.37 15.27 8.59
CA GLN A 52 -14.65 16.38 7.95
C GLN A 52 -15.11 16.57 6.51
N SER A 53 -15.08 17.81 6.02
CA SER A 53 -15.16 18.09 4.59
C SER A 53 -13.90 17.62 3.86
N LEU A 54 -13.97 17.43 2.54
CA LEU A 54 -12.80 17.08 1.72
C LEU A 54 -11.66 18.10 1.90
N ALA A 55 -11.97 19.40 1.96
CA ALA A 55 -10.96 20.44 2.14
C ALA A 55 -10.23 20.32 3.49
N GLU A 56 -10.94 19.98 4.56
CA GLU A 56 -10.34 19.73 5.88
C GLU A 56 -9.45 18.49 5.86
N LEU A 57 -9.89 17.37 5.27
CA LEU A 57 -9.07 16.17 5.12
C LEU A 57 -7.79 16.46 4.32
N LEU A 58 -7.90 17.17 3.20
CA LEU A 58 -6.74 17.52 2.38
C LEU A 58 -5.74 18.42 3.12
N ALA A 59 -6.20 19.30 4.00
CA ALA A 59 -5.33 20.12 4.86
C ALA A 59 -4.62 19.28 5.95
N MET A 60 -5.20 18.15 6.36
CA MET A 60 -4.60 17.26 7.35
C MET A 60 -3.33 16.56 6.86
N THR A 61 -3.06 16.51 5.55
CA THR A 61 -1.85 15.91 5.00
C THR A 61 -0.56 16.58 5.44
N ASP A 62 -0.62 17.81 5.95
CA ASP A 62 0.53 18.48 6.56
C ASP A 62 0.93 17.86 7.92
N THR A 63 -0.03 17.28 8.63
CA THR A 63 0.13 16.74 9.99
C THR A 63 0.12 15.22 10.01
N TYR A 64 -0.71 14.57 9.20
CA TYR A 64 -0.93 13.13 9.18
C TYR A 64 -0.31 12.46 7.94
N ARG A 65 -0.13 11.16 8.02
CA ARG A 65 0.34 10.33 6.89
C ARG A 65 -0.64 10.40 5.73
N THR A 66 -0.11 10.45 4.51
CA THR A 66 -0.90 10.52 3.26
C THR A 66 -1.91 9.37 3.15
N ASP A 67 -1.46 8.14 3.38
CA ASP A 67 -2.28 6.94 3.31
C ASP A 67 -3.48 7.00 4.26
N SER A 68 -3.27 7.46 5.51
CA SER A 68 -4.36 7.58 6.48
C SER A 68 -5.39 8.67 6.13
N VAL A 69 -4.96 9.74 5.47
CA VAL A 69 -5.88 10.76 4.97
C VAL A 69 -6.71 10.23 3.79
N VAL A 70 -6.10 9.48 2.89
CA VAL A 70 -6.79 8.83 1.77
C VAL A 70 -7.81 7.82 2.29
N LEU A 71 -7.44 6.98 3.27
CA LEU A 71 -8.37 6.07 3.96
C LEU A 71 -9.55 6.80 4.61
N ALA A 72 -9.35 8.01 5.14
CA ALA A 72 -10.45 8.81 5.68
C ALA A 72 -11.40 9.30 4.57
N VAL A 73 -10.89 9.63 3.38
CA VAL A 73 -11.71 9.94 2.21
C VAL A 73 -12.50 8.71 1.77
N GLU A 74 -11.86 7.53 1.64
CA GLU A 74 -12.54 6.27 1.35
C GLU A 74 -13.68 6.03 2.36
N GLY A 75 -13.38 6.14 3.66
CA GLY A 75 -14.36 5.93 4.74
C GLY A 75 -15.59 6.84 4.65
N ALA A 76 -15.45 8.06 4.13
CA ALA A 76 -16.60 8.93 3.83
C ALA A 76 -17.37 8.44 2.59
N LEU A 77 -16.66 8.08 1.52
CA LEU A 77 -17.28 7.63 0.26
C LEU A 77 -18.05 6.31 0.42
N LEU A 78 -17.57 5.40 1.27
CA LEU A 78 -18.26 4.14 1.59
C LEU A 78 -19.63 4.33 2.27
N GLN A 79 -19.93 5.54 2.79
CA GLN A 79 -21.23 5.84 3.36
C GLN A 79 -22.27 6.22 2.29
N LYS A 80 -21.85 6.43 1.04
CA LYS A 80 -22.73 6.80 -0.08
C LYS A 80 -23.33 5.58 -0.74
N ALA A 81 -24.55 5.75 -1.30
CA ALA A 81 -25.10 4.77 -2.21
C ALA A 81 -24.26 4.72 -3.51
N ASN A 82 -24.02 3.53 -4.06
CA ASN A 82 -23.21 3.36 -5.27
C ASN A 82 -23.71 4.18 -6.48
N ALA A 83 -25.05 4.39 -6.58
CA ALA A 83 -25.64 5.20 -7.63
C ALA A 83 -25.28 6.69 -7.55
N ASP A 84 -24.89 7.17 -6.37
CA ASP A 84 -24.58 8.59 -6.10
C ASP A 84 -23.10 8.92 -6.23
N LEU A 85 -22.26 7.90 -6.52
CA LEU A 85 -20.83 8.11 -6.69
C LEU A 85 -20.49 8.75 -8.05
N SER A 86 -19.68 9.78 -8.04
CA SER A 86 -19.06 10.35 -9.25
C SER A 86 -18.00 9.41 -9.85
N ALA A 87 -17.53 9.68 -11.07
CA ALA A 87 -16.47 8.89 -11.67
C ALA A 87 -15.16 8.94 -10.86
N PRO A 88 -14.65 10.11 -10.41
CA PRO A 88 -13.46 10.17 -9.54
C PRO A 88 -13.65 9.43 -8.20
N GLU A 89 -14.83 9.46 -7.60
CA GLU A 89 -15.11 8.75 -6.35
C GLU A 89 -15.01 7.23 -6.52
N ARG A 90 -15.46 6.70 -7.67
CA ARG A 90 -15.30 5.26 -8.00
C ARG A 90 -13.85 4.85 -8.17
N VAL A 91 -13.01 5.72 -8.77
CA VAL A 91 -11.56 5.50 -8.87
C VAL A 91 -10.93 5.39 -7.48
N VAL A 92 -11.27 6.31 -6.57
CA VAL A 92 -10.77 6.27 -5.18
C VAL A 92 -11.14 4.95 -4.51
N LEU A 93 -12.42 4.57 -4.57
CA LEU A 93 -12.89 3.33 -3.94
C LEU A 93 -12.26 2.08 -4.56
N ALA A 94 -12.08 2.03 -5.88
CA ALA A 94 -11.47 0.89 -6.55
C ALA A 94 -10.00 0.70 -6.15
N VAL A 95 -9.23 1.79 -6.07
CA VAL A 95 -7.81 1.74 -5.69
C VAL A 95 -7.64 1.37 -4.22
N GLU A 96 -8.42 1.96 -3.32
CA GLU A 96 -8.37 1.63 -1.89
C GLU A 96 -8.85 0.20 -1.60
N ALA A 97 -9.85 -0.30 -2.35
CA ALA A 97 -10.26 -1.69 -2.26
C ALA A 97 -9.12 -2.65 -2.66
N LEU A 98 -8.39 -2.34 -3.74
CA LEU A 98 -7.21 -3.11 -4.14
C LEU A 98 -6.13 -3.07 -3.05
N GLU A 99 -5.74 -1.88 -2.57
CA GLU A 99 -4.75 -1.70 -1.51
C GLU A 99 -5.12 -2.53 -0.27
N ARG A 100 -6.36 -2.42 0.19
CA ARG A 100 -6.84 -3.13 1.36
C ARG A 100 -6.78 -4.65 1.19
N GLU A 101 -7.34 -5.15 0.09
CA GLU A 101 -7.50 -6.59 -0.10
C GLU A 101 -6.17 -7.28 -0.44
N VAL A 102 -5.35 -6.70 -1.31
CA VAL A 102 -4.05 -7.31 -1.66
C VAL A 102 -3.11 -7.29 -0.46
N ASN A 103 -3.04 -6.22 0.31
CA ASN A 103 -2.22 -6.17 1.52
C ASN A 103 -2.68 -7.16 2.61
N ASN A 104 -3.95 -7.55 2.63
CA ASN A 104 -4.49 -8.49 3.62
C ASN A 104 -4.42 -9.96 3.19
N GLY A 105 -4.47 -10.28 1.91
CA GLY A 105 -4.51 -11.66 1.46
C GLY A 105 -4.22 -11.88 -0.02
N GLY A 106 -3.54 -10.93 -0.68
CA GLY A 106 -3.12 -11.04 -2.06
C GLY A 106 -4.25 -10.81 -3.08
N TYR A 107 -3.89 -10.96 -4.36
CA TYR A 107 -4.83 -10.73 -5.46
C TYR A 107 -6.04 -11.67 -5.42
N ASN A 108 -5.89 -12.90 -4.94
CA ASN A 108 -7.04 -13.81 -4.80
C ASN A 108 -8.09 -13.21 -3.87
N GLN A 109 -7.69 -12.63 -2.74
CA GLN A 109 -8.62 -12.00 -1.81
C GLN A 109 -9.33 -10.80 -2.45
N PHE A 110 -8.63 -9.98 -3.23
CA PHE A 110 -9.24 -8.88 -3.97
C PHE A 110 -10.30 -9.39 -4.97
N PHE A 111 -10.01 -10.40 -5.75
CA PHE A 111 -10.96 -10.97 -6.71
C PHE A 111 -12.18 -11.59 -6.03
N LEU A 112 -11.99 -12.16 -4.84
CA LEU A 112 -13.06 -12.79 -4.08
C LEU A 112 -13.99 -11.77 -3.43
N ASN A 113 -13.41 -10.75 -2.80
CA ASN A 113 -14.14 -9.81 -1.95
C ASN A 113 -14.63 -8.56 -2.69
N GLU A 114 -13.89 -8.13 -3.73
CA GLU A 114 -14.16 -6.87 -4.44
C GLU A 114 -14.26 -7.07 -5.97
N PRO A 115 -15.02 -8.10 -6.44
CA PRO A 115 -15.11 -8.45 -7.85
C PRO A 115 -15.64 -7.33 -8.74
N SER A 116 -16.45 -6.43 -8.22
CA SER A 116 -17.02 -5.29 -8.93
C SER A 116 -15.97 -4.30 -9.48
N TYR A 117 -14.76 -4.32 -8.92
CA TYR A 117 -13.66 -3.48 -9.39
C TYR A 117 -12.76 -4.18 -10.41
N ALA A 118 -12.84 -5.51 -10.58
CA ALA A 118 -11.89 -6.27 -11.39
C ALA A 118 -11.79 -5.78 -12.85
N HIS A 119 -12.91 -5.36 -13.45
CA HIS A 119 -12.93 -4.87 -14.84
C HIS A 119 -12.38 -3.44 -14.99
N GLN A 120 -12.30 -2.67 -13.93
CA GLN A 120 -11.97 -1.24 -14.00
C GLN A 120 -10.66 -0.89 -13.29
N ILE A 121 -10.12 -1.79 -12.45
CA ILE A 121 -8.98 -1.46 -11.58
C ILE A 121 -7.72 -1.08 -12.36
N GLY A 122 -7.40 -1.76 -13.47
CA GLY A 122 -6.26 -1.41 -14.31
C GLY A 122 -6.37 0.01 -14.90
N ALA A 123 -7.57 0.39 -15.36
CA ALA A 123 -7.84 1.75 -15.83
C ALA A 123 -7.74 2.78 -14.70
N ALA A 124 -8.28 2.48 -13.52
CA ALA A 124 -8.22 3.36 -12.34
C ALA A 124 -6.76 3.61 -11.90
N LEU A 125 -5.93 2.57 -11.85
CA LEU A 125 -4.50 2.69 -11.53
C LEU A 125 -3.73 3.55 -12.56
N ASN A 126 -4.01 3.35 -13.85
CA ASN A 126 -3.42 4.19 -14.90
C ASN A 126 -3.87 5.65 -14.76
N GLU A 127 -5.14 5.90 -14.43
CA GLU A 127 -5.70 7.24 -14.27
C GLU A 127 -5.05 8.02 -13.12
N ILE A 128 -4.72 7.35 -12.02
CA ILE A 128 -3.98 7.97 -10.91
C ILE A 128 -2.47 8.07 -11.16
N GLY A 129 -1.96 7.48 -12.25
CA GLY A 129 -0.54 7.52 -12.61
C GLY A 129 0.31 6.43 -11.93
N CYS A 130 -0.25 5.23 -11.76
CA CYS A 130 0.41 4.03 -11.24
C CYS A 130 0.50 2.93 -12.32
N PRO A 131 1.26 3.13 -13.42
CA PRO A 131 1.29 2.21 -14.55
C PRO A 131 1.93 0.85 -14.25
N GLU A 132 2.92 0.79 -13.37
CA GLU A 132 3.57 -0.48 -13.00
C GLU A 132 2.63 -1.34 -12.14
N THR A 133 1.93 -0.72 -11.18
CA THR A 133 0.90 -1.41 -10.39
C THR A 133 -0.26 -1.86 -11.28
N ALA A 134 -0.68 -1.04 -12.27
CA ALA A 134 -1.70 -1.43 -13.24
C ALA A 134 -1.28 -2.69 -14.01
N ARG A 135 -0.05 -2.72 -14.53
CA ARG A 135 0.49 -3.88 -15.25
C ARG A 135 0.51 -5.15 -14.39
N ILE A 136 0.99 -5.04 -13.15
CA ILE A 136 1.02 -6.18 -12.20
C ILE A 136 -0.41 -6.70 -11.97
N THR A 137 -1.36 -5.79 -11.76
CA THR A 137 -2.77 -6.13 -11.53
C THR A 137 -3.41 -6.79 -12.75
N GLU A 138 -3.12 -6.30 -13.96
CA GLU A 138 -3.60 -6.89 -15.21
C GLU A 138 -3.03 -8.31 -15.43
N ASP A 139 -1.75 -8.53 -15.12
CA ASP A 139 -1.12 -9.83 -15.16
C ASP A 139 -1.75 -10.81 -14.14
N ALA A 140 -2.08 -10.35 -12.93
CA ALA A 140 -2.79 -11.14 -11.92
C ALA A 140 -4.23 -11.49 -12.38
N LEU A 141 -4.96 -10.55 -12.99
CA LEU A 141 -6.27 -10.78 -13.59
C LEU A 141 -6.21 -11.81 -14.73
N ALA A 142 -5.10 -11.86 -15.48
CA ALA A 142 -4.90 -12.89 -16.52
C ALA A 142 -4.73 -14.30 -15.92
N VAL A 143 -4.16 -14.44 -14.70
CA VAL A 143 -4.12 -15.74 -13.97
C VAL A 143 -5.52 -16.20 -13.59
N LEU A 144 -6.38 -15.28 -13.13
CA LEU A 144 -7.80 -15.57 -12.88
C LEU A 144 -8.51 -16.00 -14.16
N GLY A 145 -8.03 -15.55 -15.34
CA GLY A 145 -8.67 -15.77 -16.63
C GLY A 145 -9.88 -14.89 -16.85
N LEU A 146 -9.87 -13.67 -16.25
CA LEU A 146 -10.97 -12.70 -16.34
C LEU A 146 -11.43 -12.50 -17.78
N ARG A 147 -12.75 -12.61 -17.99
CA ARG A 147 -13.39 -12.39 -19.29
C ARG A 147 -14.23 -11.11 -19.24
N PRO A 148 -14.31 -10.34 -20.34
CA PRO A 148 -15.05 -9.07 -20.36
C PRO A 148 -16.56 -9.19 -20.08
N ASP A 149 -17.12 -10.38 -20.26
CA ASP A 149 -18.54 -10.69 -20.07
C ASP A 149 -18.87 -11.30 -18.69
N TRP A 150 -17.88 -11.47 -17.83
CA TRP A 150 -18.11 -12.03 -16.50
C TRP A 150 -18.81 -11.02 -15.57
N THR A 151 -19.77 -11.53 -14.82
CA THR A 151 -20.40 -10.80 -13.71
C THR A 151 -19.53 -10.86 -12.45
N ASP A 152 -19.82 -10.00 -11.48
CA ASP A 152 -19.14 -9.99 -10.17
C ASP A 152 -19.23 -11.38 -9.49
N GLU A 153 -20.39 -12.05 -9.56
CA GLU A 153 -20.56 -13.40 -9.02
C GLU A 153 -19.66 -14.43 -9.72
N GLN A 154 -19.53 -14.34 -11.04
CA GLN A 154 -18.66 -15.25 -11.82
C GLN A 154 -17.19 -15.02 -11.48
N ILE A 155 -16.77 -13.79 -11.23
CA ILE A 155 -15.43 -13.42 -10.77
C ILE A 155 -15.15 -14.01 -9.38
N SER A 156 -16.05 -13.79 -8.42
CA SER A 156 -15.93 -14.35 -7.07
C SER A 156 -15.89 -15.87 -7.06
N VAL A 157 -16.74 -16.52 -7.86
CA VAL A 157 -16.73 -17.99 -7.98
C VAL A 157 -15.42 -18.48 -8.58
N ALA A 158 -14.92 -17.84 -9.63
CA ALA A 158 -13.64 -18.22 -10.24
C ALA A 158 -12.47 -18.05 -9.27
N ALA A 159 -12.50 -17.00 -8.45
CA ALA A 159 -11.48 -16.76 -7.39
C ALA A 159 -11.57 -17.83 -6.27
N ALA A 160 -12.79 -18.20 -5.86
CA ALA A 160 -13.01 -19.24 -4.85
C ALA A 160 -12.59 -20.63 -5.33
N ASP A 161 -12.73 -20.91 -6.62
CA ASP A 161 -12.44 -22.20 -7.26
C ASP A 161 -10.98 -22.28 -7.77
N MET A 162 -10.13 -21.29 -7.50
CA MET A 162 -8.72 -21.32 -7.92
C MET A 162 -8.01 -22.56 -7.36
N THR A 163 -7.30 -23.24 -8.26
CA THR A 163 -6.44 -24.37 -7.90
C THR A 163 -5.16 -23.90 -7.19
N ASP A 164 -4.49 -24.80 -6.46
CA ASP A 164 -3.18 -24.54 -5.85
C ASP A 164 -2.15 -24.02 -6.88
N ASP A 165 -2.18 -24.56 -8.10
CA ASP A 165 -1.32 -24.12 -9.21
C ASP A 165 -1.63 -22.67 -9.66
N GLN A 166 -2.88 -22.25 -9.62
CA GLN A 166 -3.28 -20.88 -9.94
C GLN A 166 -2.91 -19.94 -8.80
N MET A 167 -3.15 -20.33 -7.55
CA MET A 167 -2.74 -19.58 -6.37
C MET A 167 -1.22 -19.36 -6.37
N ALA A 168 -0.43 -20.40 -6.63
CA ALA A 168 1.04 -20.28 -6.74
C ALA A 168 1.49 -19.35 -7.88
N LYS A 169 0.68 -19.16 -8.92
CA LYS A 169 0.97 -18.18 -9.98
C LYS A 169 0.64 -16.75 -9.60
N LEU A 170 -0.19 -16.52 -8.59
CA LEU A 170 -0.46 -15.17 -8.05
C LEU A 170 0.65 -14.68 -7.13
N GLU A 171 1.33 -15.57 -6.38
CA GLU A 171 2.38 -15.19 -5.43
C GLU A 171 3.43 -14.20 -5.98
N PRO A 172 3.97 -14.34 -7.21
CA PRO A 172 4.90 -13.37 -7.77
C PRO A 172 4.30 -11.98 -7.99
N PHE A 173 2.99 -11.89 -8.24
CA PHE A 173 2.30 -10.61 -8.41
C PHE A 173 1.98 -9.97 -7.06
N ASP A 174 1.65 -10.78 -6.03
CA ASP A 174 1.52 -10.31 -4.65
C ASP A 174 2.85 -9.70 -4.17
N ASP A 175 3.97 -10.42 -4.36
CA ASP A 175 5.31 -9.93 -4.01
C ASP A 175 5.67 -8.64 -4.76
N ALA A 176 5.32 -8.55 -6.05
CA ALA A 176 5.57 -7.38 -6.87
C ALA A 176 4.73 -6.17 -6.41
N PHE A 177 3.48 -6.40 -5.99
CA PHE A 177 2.62 -5.37 -5.41
C PHE A 177 3.19 -4.87 -4.07
N PHE A 178 3.59 -5.77 -3.18
CA PHE A 178 4.19 -5.43 -1.87
C PHE A 178 5.52 -4.67 -1.99
N ALA A 179 6.18 -4.72 -3.13
CA ALA A 179 7.35 -3.89 -3.41
C ALA A 179 7.01 -2.41 -3.66
N TYR A 180 5.71 -2.06 -3.80
CA TYR A 180 5.21 -0.71 -4.05
C TYR A 180 5.97 0.01 -5.18
N PRO A 181 5.95 -0.51 -6.42
CA PRO A 181 6.70 0.08 -7.54
C PRO A 181 6.23 1.49 -7.89
N ASP A 182 4.96 1.80 -7.59
CA ASP A 182 4.40 3.15 -7.68
C ASP A 182 4.00 3.64 -6.28
N PRO A 183 4.11 4.94 -5.96
CA PRO A 183 3.69 5.51 -4.69
C PRO A 183 2.15 5.75 -4.69
N ILE A 184 1.37 4.67 -4.54
CA ILE A 184 -0.09 4.65 -4.76
C ILE A 184 -0.79 5.72 -3.92
N ALA A 185 -0.54 5.79 -2.61
CA ALA A 185 -1.20 6.75 -1.73
C ALA A 185 -0.94 8.21 -2.13
N ASP A 186 0.29 8.56 -2.54
CA ASP A 186 0.62 9.91 -2.97
C ASP A 186 -0.02 10.25 -4.32
N ARG A 187 -0.07 9.27 -5.24
CA ARG A 187 -0.73 9.41 -6.54
C ARG A 187 -2.24 9.58 -6.39
N LEU A 188 -2.84 8.76 -5.53
CA LEU A 188 -4.27 8.83 -5.24
C LEU A 188 -4.63 10.15 -4.55
N LEU A 189 -3.83 10.63 -3.60
CA LEU A 189 -4.02 11.96 -3.01
C LEU A 189 -3.94 13.08 -4.06
N ALA A 190 -2.96 13.01 -4.98
CA ALA A 190 -2.85 13.99 -6.06
C ALA A 190 -4.07 13.96 -6.98
N PHE A 191 -4.58 12.77 -7.31
CA PHE A 191 -5.81 12.59 -8.07
C PHE A 191 -7.03 13.16 -7.35
N ILE A 192 -7.20 12.90 -6.05
CA ILE A 192 -8.27 13.47 -5.21
C ILE A 192 -8.23 15.00 -5.25
N ARG A 193 -7.04 15.59 -5.10
CA ARG A 193 -6.87 17.05 -5.18
C ARG A 193 -7.26 17.63 -6.54
N ALA A 194 -6.86 16.97 -7.62
CA ALA A 194 -7.18 17.40 -8.98
C ALA A 194 -8.68 17.36 -9.29
N ASN A 195 -9.40 16.40 -8.66
CA ASN A 195 -10.83 16.17 -8.87
C ASN A 195 -11.70 16.65 -7.70
N ALA A 196 -11.17 17.53 -6.83
CA ALA A 196 -11.87 17.95 -5.60
C ALA A 196 -13.25 18.60 -5.82
N ALA A 197 -13.51 19.15 -7.00
CA ALA A 197 -14.81 19.72 -7.35
C ALA A 197 -15.90 18.64 -7.59
N GLU A 198 -15.48 17.41 -7.92
CA GLU A 198 -16.36 16.29 -8.24
C GLU A 198 -16.47 15.27 -7.11
N ILE A 199 -15.57 15.33 -6.12
CA ILE A 199 -15.58 14.48 -4.93
C ILE A 199 -16.35 15.18 -3.81
N ARG A 200 -17.39 14.55 -3.31
CA ARG A 200 -18.27 15.06 -2.26
C ARG A 200 -18.41 14.04 -1.15
N LEU A 201 -17.99 14.41 0.04
CA LEU A 201 -18.06 13.56 1.24
C LEU A 201 -19.36 13.81 2.00
#